data_e440b46af888e07113fdbcd01508f057
#
_entry.id   e440b46af888e07113fdbcd01508f057
#
_cell.length_a   1.000
_cell.length_b   1.000
_cell.length_c   1.000
_cell.angle_alpha   90.00
_cell.angle_beta   90.00
_cell.angle_gamma   90.00
#
_symmetry.space_group_name_H-M   'P 1'
#
loop_
_entity.id
_entity.type
_entity.pdbx_description
1 polymer ?
#
loop_
_entity_poly.entity_id
_entity_poly.type
_entity_poly.pdbx_seq_one_letter_code
_entity_poly.pdbx_strand_id
1 'polypeptide(L)'
;LPRRGPAKVIDWIQGLFSGVFHFLKGEQEDSVTEKEIISMVDEAHEKGVLQKDEAEMIQNIFAFEDKEVGVVMTHRSSVAAFAMDDLLKDVVNHMMEEENSRYPVCGEDMDDIRGLIHYKDALKFFTQNSWAKFKPLKELPGLIRKATFVPETRHIGQLFRTMQARQVHM
;
A
#
# COMPACT_ATOMS: atom_id res chain seq x y z
N LEU A 1 -37.06 73.25 2.91
CA LEU A 1 -36.98 71.76 3.06
C LEU A 1 -35.85 71.25 2.19
N PRO A 2 -34.73 70.65 2.76
CA PRO A 2 -33.65 70.10 1.96
C PRO A 2 -34.06 68.69 1.47
N ARG A 3 -34.01 68.52 0.15
CA ARG A 3 -34.15 67.21 -0.52
C ARG A 3 -32.97 66.34 -0.13
N ARG A 4 -33.19 65.24 0.63
CA ARG A 4 -32.24 64.19 0.85
C ARG A 4 -32.06 63.43 -0.47
N GLY A 5 -30.90 63.59 -1.08
CA GLY A 5 -30.58 62.96 -2.36
C GLY A 5 -30.43 61.45 -2.25
N PRO A 6 -30.60 60.67 -3.35
CA PRO A 6 -30.61 59.23 -3.40
C PRO A 6 -29.25 58.54 -3.03
N ALA A 7 -28.18 59.37 -2.95
CA ALA A 7 -26.82 58.87 -2.68
C ALA A 7 -26.68 58.18 -1.31
N LYS A 8 -27.33 58.70 -0.24
CA LYS A 8 -27.24 58.11 1.10
C LYS A 8 -27.94 56.77 1.25
N VAL A 9 -28.93 56.48 0.42
CA VAL A 9 -29.65 55.21 0.41
C VAL A 9 -28.78 54.14 -0.28
N ILE A 10 -28.05 54.49 -1.31
CA ILE A 10 -27.13 53.61 -2.04
C ILE A 10 -25.93 53.24 -1.16
N ASP A 11 -25.36 54.20 -0.42
CA ASP A 11 -24.26 53.93 0.53
C ASP A 11 -24.70 52.99 1.69
N TRP A 12 -25.93 53.15 2.18
CA TRP A 12 -26.48 52.32 3.22
C TRP A 12 -26.72 50.86 2.72
N ILE A 13 -27.23 50.73 1.48
CA ILE A 13 -27.45 49.42 0.82
C ILE A 13 -26.09 48.71 0.53
N GLN A 14 -25.08 49.45 0.08
CA GLN A 14 -23.74 48.90 -0.14
C GLN A 14 -23.08 48.43 1.16
N GLY A 15 -23.26 49.18 2.27
CA GLY A 15 -22.79 48.76 3.60
C GLY A 15 -23.45 47.49 4.11
N LEU A 16 -24.76 47.31 3.85
CA LEU A 16 -25.51 46.10 4.19
C LEU A 16 -25.08 44.89 3.36
N PHE A 17 -24.86 45.10 2.05
CA PHE A 17 -24.39 44.02 1.18
C PHE A 17 -22.93 43.62 1.47
N SER A 18 -22.05 44.55 1.84
CA SER A 18 -20.66 44.19 2.23
C SER A 18 -20.62 43.42 3.54
N GLY A 19 -21.47 43.73 4.52
CA GLY A 19 -21.60 42.99 5.78
C GLY A 19 -22.12 41.56 5.58
N VAL A 20 -23.15 41.41 4.75
CA VAL A 20 -23.70 40.10 4.41
C VAL A 20 -22.69 39.26 3.58
N PHE A 21 -21.96 39.93 2.65
CA PHE A 21 -20.95 39.27 1.84
C PHE A 21 -19.71 38.85 2.67
N HIS A 22 -19.36 39.62 3.70
CA HIS A 22 -18.30 39.24 4.65
C HIS A 22 -18.75 38.11 5.59
N PHE A 23 -20.00 38.05 5.97
CA PHE A 23 -20.58 36.97 6.75
C PHE A 23 -20.71 35.68 5.93
N LEU A 24 -21.08 35.76 4.65
CA LEU A 24 -21.14 34.65 3.71
C LEU A 24 -19.76 34.15 3.24
N LYS A 25 -18.71 35.00 3.35
CA LYS A 25 -17.32 34.63 3.04
C LYS A 25 -16.57 34.07 4.25
N GLY A 26 -17.19 34.07 5.44
CA GLY A 26 -16.65 33.56 6.68
C GLY A 26 -16.89 32.05 6.93
N GLU A 27 -17.56 31.34 6.05
CA GLU A 27 -17.44 29.90 5.98
C GLU A 27 -16.17 29.56 5.17
N GLN A 28 -15.00 29.75 5.81
CA GLN A 28 -13.89 28.87 5.55
C GLN A 28 -14.45 27.47 5.68
N GLU A 29 -14.45 26.70 4.60
CA GLU A 29 -14.51 25.24 4.72
C GLU A 29 -13.42 24.90 5.72
N ASP A 30 -13.78 24.61 6.97
CA ASP A 30 -12.94 23.94 7.93
C ASP A 30 -12.68 22.57 7.32
N SER A 31 -11.66 22.52 6.45
CA SER A 31 -11.17 21.25 5.93
C SER A 31 -10.58 20.52 7.15
N VAL A 32 -11.40 19.65 7.72
CA VAL A 32 -11.00 18.81 8.85
C VAL A 32 -9.68 18.14 8.48
N THR A 33 -8.66 18.43 9.23
CA THR A 33 -7.32 17.87 9.00
C THR A 33 -7.21 16.47 9.59
N GLU A 34 -6.30 15.67 9.07
CA GLU A 34 -5.99 14.34 9.63
C GLU A 34 -5.67 14.41 11.13
N LYS A 35 -4.92 15.43 11.56
CA LYS A 35 -4.58 15.65 12.98
C LYS A 35 -5.82 15.89 13.84
N GLU A 36 -6.80 16.61 13.32
CA GLU A 36 -8.06 16.84 14.04
C GLU A 36 -8.87 15.54 14.16
N ILE A 37 -8.90 14.72 13.10
CA ILE A 37 -9.56 13.42 13.16
C ILE A 37 -8.88 12.51 14.19
N ILE A 38 -7.54 12.44 14.20
CA ILE A 38 -6.79 11.66 15.18
C ILE A 38 -7.09 12.15 16.60
N SER A 39 -7.11 13.49 16.83
CA SER A 39 -7.45 14.06 18.13
C SER A 39 -8.88 13.71 18.57
N MET A 40 -9.83 13.68 17.65
CA MET A 40 -11.21 13.26 17.94
C MET A 40 -11.29 11.77 18.30
N VAL A 41 -10.49 10.92 17.66
CA VAL A 41 -10.40 9.48 17.96
C VAL A 41 -9.82 9.27 19.36
N ASP A 42 -8.76 9.99 19.73
CA ASP A 42 -8.15 9.93 21.07
C ASP A 42 -9.15 10.36 22.15
N GLU A 43 -9.86 11.47 21.93
CA GLU A 43 -10.90 11.94 22.84
C GLU A 43 -12.07 10.94 22.98
N ALA A 44 -12.48 10.30 21.88
CA ALA A 44 -13.53 9.27 21.89
C ALA A 44 -13.07 8.02 22.67
N HIS A 45 -11.79 7.67 22.59
CA HIS A 45 -11.21 6.59 23.39
C HIS A 45 -11.19 6.95 24.90
N GLU A 46 -10.72 8.15 25.26
CA GLU A 46 -10.68 8.61 26.64
C GLU A 46 -12.07 8.66 27.29
N LYS A 47 -13.10 8.99 26.51
CA LYS A 47 -14.51 8.99 26.94
C LYS A 47 -15.14 7.60 26.95
N GLY A 48 -14.43 6.55 26.58
CA GLY A 48 -14.92 5.17 26.54
C GLY A 48 -15.91 4.88 25.40
N VAL A 49 -16.01 5.75 24.40
CA VAL A 49 -16.84 5.56 23.20
C VAL A 49 -16.17 4.57 22.23
N LEU A 50 -14.84 4.66 22.11
CA LEU A 50 -14.01 3.74 21.33
C LEU A 50 -13.16 2.88 22.26
N GLN A 51 -13.01 1.60 21.93
CA GLN A 51 -12.05 0.73 22.57
C GLN A 51 -10.65 1.04 22.08
N LYS A 52 -9.64 0.60 22.83
CA LYS A 52 -8.23 0.90 22.51
C LYS A 52 -7.82 0.37 21.14
N ASP A 53 -8.18 -0.85 20.82
CA ASP A 53 -7.89 -1.50 19.55
C ASP A 53 -8.59 -0.84 18.35
N GLU A 54 -9.79 -0.30 18.56
CA GLU A 54 -10.51 0.48 17.54
C GLU A 54 -9.79 1.81 17.25
N ALA A 55 -9.37 2.52 18.28
CA ALA A 55 -8.61 3.76 18.14
C ALA A 55 -7.26 3.52 17.44
N GLU A 56 -6.50 2.51 17.85
CA GLU A 56 -5.24 2.11 17.22
C GLU A 56 -5.44 1.71 15.75
N MET A 57 -6.54 1.04 15.42
CA MET A 57 -6.85 0.66 14.03
C MET A 57 -7.07 1.89 13.15
N ILE A 58 -7.81 2.89 13.64
CA ILE A 58 -8.04 4.14 12.91
C ILE A 58 -6.72 4.90 12.69
N GLN A 59 -5.90 5.03 13.73
CA GLN A 59 -4.57 5.67 13.62
C GLN A 59 -3.67 4.94 12.62
N ASN A 60 -3.69 3.59 12.62
CA ASN A 60 -2.93 2.79 11.68
C ASN A 60 -3.39 2.95 10.22
N ILE A 61 -4.67 3.28 9.97
CA ILE A 61 -5.15 3.59 8.62
C ILE A 61 -4.48 4.85 8.06
N PHE A 62 -4.35 5.91 8.86
CA PHE A 62 -3.65 7.13 8.46
C PHE A 62 -2.16 6.85 8.25
N ALA A 63 -1.50 6.22 9.22
CA ALA A 63 -0.09 5.86 9.12
C ALA A 63 0.23 4.93 7.93
N PHE A 64 -0.75 4.18 7.43
CA PHE A 64 -0.58 3.27 6.30
C PHE A 64 -0.33 4.02 4.97
N GLU A 65 -0.98 5.16 4.76
CA GLU A 65 -0.80 5.93 3.51
C GLU A 65 0.61 6.54 3.41
N ASP A 66 1.23 6.90 4.54
CA ASP A 66 2.53 7.58 4.59
C ASP A 66 3.73 6.63 4.61
N LYS A 67 3.53 5.36 4.96
CA LYS A 67 4.65 4.40 5.03
C LYS A 67 5.18 4.03 3.65
N GLU A 68 6.49 3.90 3.54
CA GLU A 68 7.18 3.39 2.36
C GLU A 68 7.33 1.86 2.40
N VAL A 69 7.49 1.25 1.22
CA VAL A 69 7.70 -0.20 1.06
C VAL A 69 8.91 -0.68 1.86
N GLY A 70 10.01 0.09 1.87
CA GLY A 70 11.23 -0.25 2.61
C GLY A 70 11.02 -0.52 4.10
N VAL A 71 10.00 0.11 4.72
CA VAL A 71 9.69 -0.07 6.16
C VAL A 71 8.99 -1.40 6.45
N VAL A 72 8.24 -1.95 5.46
CA VAL A 72 7.40 -3.14 5.66
C VAL A 72 7.86 -4.37 4.87
N MET A 73 8.79 -4.21 3.94
CA MET A 73 9.31 -5.31 3.14
C MET A 73 10.14 -6.29 3.97
N THR A 74 10.22 -7.54 3.53
CA THR A 74 11.22 -8.48 4.04
C THR A 74 12.59 -8.06 3.53
N HIS A 75 13.52 -7.80 4.44
CA HIS A 75 14.88 -7.42 4.07
C HIS A 75 15.58 -8.57 3.32
N ARG A 76 16.41 -8.22 2.30
CA ARG A 76 17.05 -9.22 1.43
C ARG A 76 17.83 -10.33 2.15
N SER A 77 18.43 -10.01 3.30
CA SER A 77 19.14 -11.00 4.13
C SER A 77 18.24 -12.08 4.75
N SER A 78 16.93 -11.84 4.77
CA SER A 78 15.92 -12.74 5.33
C SER A 78 15.05 -13.38 4.25
N VAL A 79 15.34 -13.11 2.97
CA VAL A 79 14.59 -13.69 1.84
C VAL A 79 15.24 -15.01 1.45
N ALA A 80 14.48 -16.10 1.54
CA ALA A 80 14.85 -17.37 0.93
C ALA A 80 14.65 -17.30 -0.59
N ALA A 81 15.67 -17.63 -1.38
CA ALA A 81 15.65 -17.60 -2.83
C ALA A 81 16.37 -18.83 -3.40
N PHE A 82 16.10 -19.14 -4.67
CA PHE A 82 16.74 -20.23 -5.40
C PHE A 82 17.57 -19.68 -6.57
N ALA A 83 18.63 -20.42 -6.91
CA ALA A 83 19.39 -20.13 -8.11
C ALA A 83 18.76 -20.80 -9.34
N MET A 84 18.98 -20.21 -10.53
CA MET A 84 18.55 -20.82 -11.81
C MET A 84 19.16 -22.20 -12.06
N ASP A 85 20.30 -22.50 -11.43
CA ASP A 85 21.02 -23.79 -11.55
C ASP A 85 20.58 -24.83 -10.51
N ASP A 86 19.73 -24.47 -9.54
CA ASP A 86 19.22 -25.42 -8.53
C ASP A 86 18.32 -26.46 -9.19
N LEU A 87 18.47 -27.72 -8.73
CA LEU A 87 17.66 -28.83 -9.23
C LEU A 87 16.24 -28.76 -8.66
N LEU A 88 15.25 -29.02 -9.49
CA LEU A 88 13.83 -28.99 -9.07
C LEU A 88 13.56 -29.84 -7.83
N LYS A 89 14.22 -30.99 -7.69
CA LYS A 89 14.08 -31.88 -6.52
C LYS A 89 14.48 -31.16 -5.23
N ASP A 90 15.62 -30.47 -5.26
CA ASP A 90 16.16 -29.84 -4.06
C ASP A 90 15.34 -28.60 -3.70
N VAL A 91 14.89 -27.84 -4.73
CA VAL A 91 13.96 -26.71 -4.59
C VAL A 91 12.67 -27.15 -3.94
N VAL A 92 12.03 -28.24 -4.41
CA VAL A 92 10.77 -28.72 -3.86
C VAL A 92 10.96 -29.24 -2.42
N ASN A 93 12.05 -29.94 -2.13
CA ASN A 93 12.34 -30.42 -0.77
C ASN A 93 12.51 -29.21 0.18
N HIS A 94 13.28 -28.20 -0.20
CA HIS A 94 13.45 -26.99 0.60
C HIS A 94 12.13 -26.24 0.82
N MET A 95 11.31 -26.13 -0.23
CA MET A 95 9.97 -25.52 -0.12
C MET A 95 9.01 -26.28 0.82
N MET A 96 9.21 -27.59 0.98
CA MET A 96 8.40 -28.42 1.90
C MET A 96 8.82 -28.23 3.37
N GLU A 97 10.06 -27.85 3.61
CA GLU A 97 10.59 -27.54 4.94
C GLU A 97 10.25 -26.12 5.39
N GLU A 98 10.15 -25.21 4.41
CA GLU A 98 9.83 -23.79 4.59
C GLU A 98 8.32 -23.55 4.37
N GLU A 99 7.70 -22.68 5.14
CA GLU A 99 6.25 -22.40 5.02
C GLU A 99 5.92 -21.32 3.98
N ASN A 100 6.88 -20.91 3.16
CA ASN A 100 6.67 -19.82 2.19
C ASN A 100 5.98 -20.35 0.92
N SER A 101 5.07 -19.55 0.37
CA SER A 101 4.32 -19.89 -0.85
C SER A 101 5.02 -19.46 -2.14
N ARG A 102 5.96 -18.51 -2.08
CA ARG A 102 6.63 -17.90 -3.24
C ARG A 102 8.07 -17.62 -2.89
N TYR A 103 8.93 -17.87 -3.86
CA TYR A 103 10.37 -17.68 -3.71
C TYR A 103 10.92 -16.95 -4.94
N PRO A 104 11.77 -15.94 -4.76
CA PRO A 104 12.55 -15.40 -5.85
C PRO A 104 13.47 -16.46 -6.44
N VAL A 105 13.70 -16.35 -7.76
CA VAL A 105 14.71 -17.13 -8.47
C VAL A 105 15.71 -16.14 -9.04
N CYS A 106 16.98 -16.30 -8.67
CA CYS A 106 18.08 -15.43 -9.09
C CYS A 106 18.99 -16.12 -10.10
N GLY A 107 19.67 -15.30 -10.89
CA GLY A 107 20.73 -15.74 -11.80
C GLY A 107 22.04 -15.90 -11.06
N GLU A 108 22.96 -14.94 -11.22
CA GLU A 108 24.30 -15.01 -10.62
C GLU A 108 24.27 -14.69 -9.12
N ASP A 109 23.41 -13.75 -8.70
CA ASP A 109 23.28 -13.31 -7.32
C ASP A 109 21.87 -12.80 -7.01
N MET A 110 21.66 -12.31 -5.78
CA MET A 110 20.38 -11.76 -5.30
C MET A 110 20.00 -10.42 -5.92
N ASP A 111 20.88 -9.79 -6.71
CA ASP A 111 20.55 -8.58 -7.47
C ASP A 111 20.02 -8.92 -8.87
N ASP A 112 20.28 -10.16 -9.35
CA ASP A 112 19.83 -10.65 -10.64
C ASP A 112 18.55 -11.52 -10.50
N ILE A 113 17.44 -10.93 -10.10
CA ILE A 113 16.17 -11.66 -9.97
C ILE A 113 15.57 -11.95 -11.34
N ARG A 114 15.50 -13.23 -11.71
CA ARG A 114 14.93 -13.73 -12.98
C ARG A 114 13.42 -13.91 -12.92
N GLY A 115 12.86 -14.10 -11.72
CA GLY A 115 11.43 -14.26 -11.55
C GLY A 115 11.06 -14.82 -10.18
N LEU A 116 9.87 -15.41 -10.12
CA LEU A 116 9.30 -16.03 -8.92
C LEU A 116 8.87 -17.46 -9.23
N ILE A 117 9.12 -18.37 -8.31
CA ILE A 117 8.57 -19.73 -8.35
C ILE A 117 7.52 -19.89 -7.24
N HIS A 118 6.37 -20.44 -7.59
CA HIS A 118 5.31 -20.74 -6.63
C HIS A 118 5.39 -22.19 -6.17
N TYR A 119 5.30 -22.43 -4.87
CA TYR A 119 5.33 -23.77 -4.29
C TYR A 119 4.32 -24.72 -4.96
N LYS A 120 3.06 -24.30 -5.15
CA LYS A 120 2.04 -25.14 -5.78
C LYS A 120 2.39 -25.49 -7.23
N ASP A 121 2.99 -24.58 -7.99
CA ASP A 121 3.38 -24.82 -9.38
C ASP A 121 4.60 -25.76 -9.42
N ALA A 122 5.60 -25.55 -8.54
CA ALA A 122 6.77 -26.41 -8.41
C ALA A 122 6.35 -27.85 -8.05
N LEU A 123 5.49 -28.02 -7.05
CA LEU A 123 5.01 -29.33 -6.62
C LEU A 123 4.20 -30.04 -7.73
N LYS A 124 3.31 -29.31 -8.41
CA LYS A 124 2.55 -29.85 -9.54
C LYS A 124 3.49 -30.29 -10.67
N PHE A 125 4.44 -29.44 -11.01
CA PHE A 125 5.41 -29.74 -12.08
C PHE A 125 6.27 -30.96 -11.71
N PHE A 126 6.73 -31.04 -10.47
CA PHE A 126 7.52 -32.14 -9.93
C PHE A 126 6.77 -33.48 -9.95
N THR A 127 5.46 -33.45 -9.61
CA THR A 127 4.64 -34.68 -9.57
C THR A 127 4.24 -35.17 -10.95
N GLN A 128 3.98 -34.25 -11.88
CA GLN A 128 3.52 -34.57 -13.24
C GLN A 128 4.65 -34.90 -14.21
N ASN A 129 5.89 -34.47 -13.94
CA ASN A 129 7.02 -34.58 -14.87
C ASN A 129 8.22 -35.29 -14.19
N SER A 130 8.22 -36.62 -14.20
CA SER A 130 9.31 -37.42 -13.59
C SER A 130 10.69 -37.09 -14.14
N TRP A 131 10.80 -36.72 -15.42
CA TRP A 131 12.03 -36.33 -16.10
C TRP A 131 12.62 -35.03 -15.57
N ALA A 132 11.79 -34.13 -15.06
CA ALA A 132 12.18 -32.79 -14.62
C ALA A 132 12.83 -32.77 -13.23
N LYS A 133 12.69 -33.83 -12.45
CA LYS A 133 13.13 -33.84 -11.03
C LYS A 133 14.61 -33.50 -10.86
N PHE A 134 15.45 -33.95 -11.76
CA PHE A 134 16.89 -33.76 -11.73
C PHE A 134 17.39 -32.71 -12.74
N LYS A 135 16.48 -31.84 -13.19
CA LYS A 135 16.80 -30.74 -14.09
C LYS A 135 16.91 -29.43 -13.31
N PRO A 136 17.85 -28.55 -13.70
CA PRO A 136 17.95 -27.22 -13.13
C PRO A 136 16.75 -26.36 -13.56
N LEU A 137 16.38 -25.40 -12.72
CA LEU A 137 15.22 -24.51 -12.94
C LEU A 137 15.28 -23.81 -14.31
N LYS A 138 16.47 -23.44 -14.78
CA LYS A 138 16.67 -22.79 -16.08
C LYS A 138 16.22 -23.62 -17.29
N GLU A 139 16.17 -24.95 -17.15
CA GLU A 139 15.74 -25.87 -18.20
C GLU A 139 14.23 -26.17 -18.15
N LEU A 140 13.48 -25.57 -17.20
CA LEU A 140 12.08 -25.86 -16.97
C LEU A 140 11.18 -24.70 -17.43
N PRO A 141 10.78 -24.66 -18.70
CA PRO A 141 10.02 -23.54 -19.24
C PRO A 141 8.64 -23.43 -18.57
N GLY A 142 8.22 -22.20 -18.30
CA GLY A 142 6.89 -21.90 -17.74
C GLY A 142 6.75 -22.09 -16.23
N LEU A 143 7.78 -22.58 -15.53
CA LEU A 143 7.77 -22.76 -14.08
C LEU A 143 8.05 -21.44 -13.35
N ILE A 144 8.95 -20.61 -13.91
CA ILE A 144 9.32 -19.32 -13.34
C ILE A 144 8.40 -18.24 -13.91
N ARG A 145 7.73 -17.51 -13.03
CA ARG A 145 6.83 -16.40 -13.39
C ARG A 145 7.58 -15.07 -13.32
N LYS A 146 7.17 -14.11 -14.13
CA LYS A 146 7.74 -12.75 -14.13
C LYS A 146 7.50 -12.08 -12.76
N ALA A 147 8.57 -11.53 -12.18
CA ALA A 147 8.48 -10.68 -11.00
C ALA A 147 8.03 -9.25 -11.37
N THR A 148 7.35 -8.59 -10.44
CA THR A 148 7.05 -7.16 -10.52
C THR A 148 7.95 -6.43 -9.54
N PHE A 149 8.70 -5.44 -10.03
CA PHE A 149 9.60 -4.65 -9.22
C PHE A 149 8.96 -3.31 -8.86
N VAL A 150 9.21 -2.87 -7.65
CA VAL A 150 8.79 -1.55 -7.14
C VAL A 150 9.94 -0.93 -6.36
N PRO A 151 10.11 0.41 -6.39
CA PRO A 151 11.11 1.07 -5.55
C PRO A 151 10.71 0.96 -4.07
N GLU A 152 11.71 0.84 -3.20
CA GLU A 152 11.51 0.79 -1.74
C GLU A 152 10.88 2.07 -1.16
N THR A 153 11.10 3.21 -1.83
CA THR A 153 10.53 4.51 -1.48
C THR A 153 9.06 4.69 -1.89
N ARG A 154 8.47 3.68 -2.52
CA ARG A 154 7.06 3.76 -2.92
C ARG A 154 6.14 3.67 -1.70
N HIS A 155 5.11 4.53 -1.64
CA HIS A 155 4.10 4.45 -0.58
C HIS A 155 3.29 3.16 -0.64
N ILE A 156 3.14 2.50 0.52
CA ILE A 156 2.49 1.19 0.61
C ILE A 156 1.00 1.25 0.25
N GLY A 157 0.29 2.36 0.54
CA GLY A 157 -1.10 2.54 0.15
C GLY A 157 -1.32 2.45 -1.36
N GLN A 158 -0.43 3.08 -2.15
CA GLN A 158 -0.48 3.01 -3.62
C GLN A 158 -0.13 1.62 -4.14
N LEU A 159 0.89 0.98 -3.53
CA LEU A 159 1.28 -0.38 -3.89
C LEU A 159 0.15 -1.36 -3.62
N PHE A 160 -0.47 -1.28 -2.44
CA PHE A 160 -1.57 -2.14 -2.02
C PHE A 160 -2.75 -2.07 -3.00
N ARG A 161 -3.19 -0.86 -3.39
CA ARG A 161 -4.24 -0.67 -4.41
C ARG A 161 -3.86 -1.30 -5.76
N THR A 162 -2.59 -1.17 -6.15
CA THR A 162 -2.08 -1.77 -7.39
C THR A 162 -2.09 -3.30 -7.32
N MET A 163 -1.67 -3.87 -6.20
CA MET A 163 -1.65 -5.32 -5.97
C MET A 163 -3.06 -5.89 -5.95
N GLN A 164 -4.02 -5.24 -5.29
CA GLN A 164 -5.43 -5.64 -5.30
C GLN A 164 -6.01 -5.63 -6.72
N ALA A 165 -5.82 -4.54 -7.47
CA ALA A 165 -6.34 -4.41 -8.83
C ALA A 165 -5.78 -5.47 -9.80
N ARG A 166 -4.53 -5.90 -9.59
CA ARG A 166 -3.84 -6.90 -10.41
C ARG A 166 -3.96 -8.32 -9.86
N GLN A 167 -4.56 -8.50 -8.70
CA GLN A 167 -4.63 -9.77 -7.96
C GLN A 167 -3.23 -10.40 -7.74
N VAL A 168 -2.24 -9.57 -7.47
CA VAL A 168 -0.87 -9.98 -7.16
C VAL A 168 -0.68 -9.94 -5.65
N HIS A 169 -0.11 -11.02 -5.08
CA HIS A 169 0.06 -11.19 -3.63
C HIS A 169 1.53 -11.07 -3.17
N MET A 170 2.43 -10.71 -4.07
CA MET A 170 3.86 -10.50 -3.78
C MET A 170 4.46 -9.56 -4.83
#